data_9ec6ab0b54e83f3721cbfb0e83d2a222
#
_entry.id   9ec6ab0b54e83f3721cbfb0e83d2a222
#
_cell.length_a   1.000
_cell.length_b   1.000
_cell.length_c   1.000
_cell.angle_alpha   90.00
_cell.angle_beta   90.00
_cell.angle_gamma   90.00
#
_symmetry.space_group_name_H-M   'P 1'
#
loop_
_entity.id
_entity.type
_entity.pdbx_description
1 polymer ?
#
loop_
_entity_poly.entity_id
_entity_poly.type
_entity_poly.pdbx_seq_one_letter_code
_entity_poly.pdbx_strand_id
1 'polypeptide(L)'
;MAYPLVVAPYGLKPVNLIGGRVYSGSTRMFPITNGYGTSLFNGDVVAIGTGNDIGNVVASTLAYNASSAVAGTVGVFVGCEYSTTGGPIYGKNRYQFYQASTTAPDAIGYVVDDPLAVFQTVCLSNPAGTGGSKTIQYLNPSFVGSNAYYIGAAAGNTGSTTTGDSSAGIAISAAATSTSAITPLTTSAPFRIVQVVPESAVTVVQNATTSSTTVTLSAANAAILPGMVIAGPGISPGSNTYVTTVNGTTVTINKAVTTAQSTATQFSFIGYPEALVTWNFGYHSYFNATGV
;
A
#
# COMPACT_ATOMS: atom_id res chain seq x y z
N MET A 1 -17.19 -14.66 -13.07
CA MET A 1 -17.25 -13.92 -11.78
C MET A 1 -16.45 -12.65 -11.98
N ALA A 2 -17.01 -11.48 -11.66
CA ALA A 2 -16.24 -10.24 -11.65
C ALA A 2 -15.39 -10.26 -10.37
N TYR A 3 -14.10 -10.26 -10.50
CA TYR A 3 -13.19 -10.10 -9.36
C TYR A 3 -13.26 -8.64 -8.86
N PRO A 4 -13.18 -8.40 -7.55
CA PRO A 4 -13.18 -7.05 -7.03
C PRO A 4 -11.94 -6.30 -7.55
N LEU A 5 -12.18 -5.18 -8.23
CA LEU A 5 -11.13 -4.31 -8.72
C LEU A 5 -10.51 -3.55 -7.55
N VAL A 6 -9.20 -3.62 -7.40
CA VAL A 6 -8.46 -2.81 -6.42
C VAL A 6 -8.13 -1.46 -7.05
N VAL A 7 -8.76 -0.41 -6.53
CA VAL A 7 -8.68 0.96 -7.06
C VAL A 7 -7.78 1.88 -6.22
N ALA A 8 -7.32 1.42 -5.06
CA ALA A 8 -6.43 2.17 -4.18
C ALA A 8 -5.56 1.23 -3.35
N PRO A 9 -4.35 1.66 -2.95
CA PRO A 9 -3.56 0.95 -1.97
C PRO A 9 -4.28 0.89 -0.62
N TYR A 10 -4.07 -0.21 0.11
CA TYR A 10 -4.74 -0.47 1.39
C TYR A 10 -3.79 -1.05 2.46
N GLY A 11 -2.47 -0.99 2.23
CA GLY A 11 -1.47 -1.55 3.13
C GLY A 11 -1.29 -3.06 2.98
N LEU A 12 -0.84 -3.69 4.05
CA LEU A 12 -0.64 -5.13 4.15
C LEU A 12 -1.77 -5.77 4.96
N LYS A 13 -2.51 -6.71 4.38
CA LYS A 13 -3.59 -7.44 5.06
C LYS A 13 -3.18 -8.89 5.30
N PRO A 14 -3.17 -9.37 6.56
CA PRO A 14 -2.81 -10.76 6.87
C PRO A 14 -3.88 -11.70 6.32
N VAL A 15 -3.46 -12.74 5.60
CA VAL A 15 -4.37 -13.71 4.96
C VAL A 15 -4.14 -15.14 5.43
N ASN A 16 -2.88 -15.56 5.55
CA ASN A 16 -2.52 -16.91 6.04
C ASN A 16 -1.10 -16.91 6.62
N LEU A 17 -0.59 -18.08 6.95
CA LEU A 17 0.81 -18.30 7.33
C LEU A 17 1.51 -19.11 6.24
N ILE A 18 2.84 -18.98 6.14
CA ILE A 18 3.65 -19.82 5.25
C ILE A 18 3.38 -21.31 5.55
N GLY A 19 3.29 -22.10 4.48
CA GLY A 19 2.95 -23.52 4.57
C GLY A 19 1.44 -23.81 4.60
N GLY A 20 0.60 -22.82 4.24
CA GLY A 20 -0.86 -22.98 4.07
C GLY A 20 -1.65 -23.07 5.36
N ARG A 21 -1.05 -22.73 6.51
CA ARG A 21 -1.77 -22.65 7.77
C ARG A 21 -2.63 -21.39 7.80
N VAL A 22 -3.84 -21.52 8.32
CA VAL A 22 -4.80 -20.42 8.42
C VAL A 22 -4.31 -19.37 9.42
N TYR A 23 -4.34 -18.10 9.04
CA TYR A 23 -4.21 -16.99 9.98
C TYR A 23 -5.49 -16.88 10.82
N SER A 24 -5.38 -17.11 12.12
CA SER A 24 -6.53 -17.13 13.04
C SER A 24 -6.83 -15.80 13.72
N GLY A 25 -6.25 -14.69 13.21
CA GLY A 25 -6.42 -13.36 13.82
C GLY A 25 -5.52 -13.11 15.03
N SER A 26 -4.44 -13.87 15.19
CA SER A 26 -3.48 -13.68 16.28
C SER A 26 -2.78 -12.34 16.16
N THR A 27 -2.90 -11.51 17.19
CA THR A 27 -2.22 -10.22 17.29
C THR A 27 -1.58 -10.10 18.66
N ARG A 28 -0.46 -9.36 18.72
CA ARG A 28 0.13 -8.93 19.99
C ARG A 28 -0.26 -7.49 20.26
N MET A 29 -0.43 -7.17 21.54
CA MET A 29 -0.73 -5.83 22.02
C MET A 29 0.56 -5.11 22.37
N PHE A 30 0.72 -3.92 21.84
CA PHE A 30 1.83 -3.02 22.15
C PHE A 30 1.27 -1.67 22.59
N PRO A 31 1.83 -1.03 23.63
CA PRO A 31 1.43 0.31 23.99
C PRO A 31 1.79 1.30 22.88
N ILE A 32 1.04 2.39 22.76
CA ILE A 32 1.35 3.55 21.93
C ILE A 32 1.63 4.72 22.87
N THR A 33 2.71 5.46 22.61
CA THR A 33 3.08 6.63 23.42
C THR A 33 1.94 7.64 23.46
N ASN A 34 1.61 8.15 24.63
CA ASN A 34 0.63 9.21 24.80
C ASN A 34 1.02 10.45 23.97
N GLY A 35 0.13 10.89 23.09
CA GLY A 35 0.40 12.01 22.18
C GLY A 35 1.37 11.69 21.05
N TYR A 36 1.57 10.41 20.69
CA TYR A 36 2.44 10.03 19.58
C TYR A 36 2.11 10.80 18.30
N GLY A 37 3.13 11.46 17.74
CA GLY A 37 2.97 12.48 16.69
C GLY A 37 2.69 11.97 15.27
N THR A 38 2.64 10.64 15.07
CA THR A 38 2.43 10.05 13.74
C THR A 38 1.19 9.15 13.77
N SER A 39 0.33 9.27 12.76
CA SER A 39 -0.80 8.36 12.60
C SER A 39 -0.32 6.96 12.18
N LEU A 40 -0.97 5.92 12.71
CA LEU A 40 -0.74 4.52 12.35
C LEU A 40 -2.03 3.99 11.73
N PHE A 41 -1.97 3.53 10.49
CA PHE A 41 -3.12 3.04 9.75
C PHE A 41 -3.13 1.51 9.66
N ASN A 42 -4.30 0.92 9.52
CA ASN A 42 -4.45 -0.52 9.31
C ASN A 42 -3.69 -0.94 8.03
N GLY A 43 -2.73 -1.85 8.18
CA GLY A 43 -1.85 -2.28 7.11
C GLY A 43 -0.49 -1.60 7.07
N ASP A 44 -0.18 -0.68 8.00
CA ASP A 44 1.15 -0.10 8.11
C ASP A 44 2.14 -1.08 8.75
N VAL A 45 3.36 -1.09 8.24
CA VAL A 45 4.48 -1.73 8.92
C VAL A 45 4.90 -0.87 10.10
N VAL A 46 5.07 -1.50 11.25
CA VAL A 46 5.43 -0.85 12.51
C VAL A 46 6.70 -1.45 13.12
N ALA A 47 7.31 -0.68 13.99
CA ALA A 47 8.53 -1.05 14.70
C ALA A 47 8.38 -0.78 16.21
N ILE A 48 9.25 -1.37 17.02
CA ILE A 48 9.42 -0.99 18.42
C ILE A 48 10.21 0.31 18.45
N GLY A 49 9.70 1.29 19.19
CA GLY A 49 10.32 2.60 19.34
C GLY A 49 11.59 2.56 20.18
N THR A 50 12.41 3.59 20.00
CA THR A 50 13.64 3.85 20.77
C THR A 50 13.53 5.20 21.48
N GLY A 51 14.44 5.50 22.39
CA GLY A 51 14.41 6.76 23.12
C GLY A 51 13.17 6.92 24.01
N ASN A 52 12.39 7.97 23.78
CA ASN A 52 11.17 8.24 24.54
C ASN A 52 10.03 7.24 24.25
N ASP A 53 10.10 6.50 23.15
CA ASP A 53 9.10 5.54 22.72
C ASP A 53 9.52 4.08 22.98
N ILE A 54 10.52 3.85 23.83
CA ILE A 54 11.03 2.50 24.13
C ILE A 54 9.89 1.58 24.58
N GLY A 55 9.81 0.41 23.92
CA GLY A 55 8.77 -0.58 24.18
C GLY A 55 7.39 -0.26 23.61
N ASN A 56 7.19 0.93 23.03
CA ASN A 56 5.95 1.30 22.36
C ASN A 56 6.04 0.99 20.87
N VAL A 57 4.88 0.81 20.23
CA VAL A 57 4.82 0.67 18.79
C VAL A 57 4.83 2.04 18.12
N VAL A 58 5.66 2.16 17.09
CA VAL A 58 5.83 3.38 16.28
C VAL A 58 5.76 3.04 14.80
N ALA A 59 5.55 4.04 13.94
CA ALA A 59 5.64 3.86 12.50
C ALA A 59 7.05 3.38 12.13
N SER A 60 7.12 2.37 11.26
CA SER A 60 8.41 1.87 10.78
C SER A 60 9.12 2.92 9.93
N THR A 61 10.41 3.09 10.17
CA THR A 61 11.31 3.91 9.37
C THR A 61 11.89 3.16 8.17
N LEU A 62 11.33 1.98 7.83
CA LEU A 62 11.71 1.24 6.64
C LEU A 62 11.57 2.15 5.41
N ALA A 63 12.70 2.61 4.91
CA ALA A 63 12.76 3.45 3.72
C ALA A 63 12.50 2.60 2.47
N TYR A 64 11.92 3.22 1.46
CA TYR A 64 11.94 2.67 0.12
C TYR A 64 13.38 2.37 -0.29
N ASN A 65 13.59 1.23 -0.92
CA ASN A 65 14.91 0.80 -1.35
C ASN A 65 15.88 0.43 -0.20
N ALA A 66 15.36 0.21 1.02
CA ALA A 66 16.18 -0.27 2.12
C ALA A 66 16.75 -1.67 1.79
N SER A 67 18.07 -1.74 1.64
CA SER A 67 18.81 -2.99 1.44
C SER A 67 19.29 -3.63 2.75
N SER A 68 19.06 -2.95 3.87
CA SER A 68 19.37 -3.43 5.22
C SER A 68 18.15 -3.42 6.12
N ALA A 69 18.12 -4.35 7.06
CA ALA A 69 17.08 -4.38 8.08
C ALA A 69 17.10 -3.11 8.93
N VAL A 70 15.93 -2.62 9.27
CA VAL A 70 15.75 -1.60 10.30
C VAL A 70 15.50 -2.33 11.62
N ALA A 71 16.32 -2.08 12.62
CA ALA A 71 16.16 -2.65 13.94
C ALA A 71 14.74 -2.35 14.46
N GLY A 72 14.15 -3.32 15.15
CA GLY A 72 12.85 -3.16 15.79
C GLY A 72 11.62 -3.31 14.87
N THR A 73 11.74 -3.51 13.56
CA THR A 73 10.58 -3.82 12.72
C THR A 73 9.88 -5.07 13.24
N VAL A 74 8.64 -4.94 13.73
CA VAL A 74 7.98 -6.00 14.51
C VAL A 74 6.77 -6.60 13.85
N GLY A 75 6.16 -5.94 12.87
CA GLY A 75 4.99 -6.49 12.21
C GLY A 75 4.11 -5.47 11.50
N VAL A 76 2.85 -5.83 11.36
CA VAL A 76 1.84 -5.01 10.66
C VAL A 76 0.76 -4.60 11.65
N PHE A 77 0.47 -3.31 11.72
CA PHE A 77 -0.57 -2.72 12.55
C PHE A 77 -1.96 -3.00 11.95
N VAL A 78 -2.89 -3.45 12.80
CA VAL A 78 -4.25 -3.80 12.37
C VAL A 78 -5.35 -3.09 13.15
N GLY A 79 -4.98 -2.11 13.97
CA GLY A 79 -5.90 -1.30 14.73
C GLY A 79 -5.40 -0.98 16.12
N CYS A 80 -6.16 -0.20 16.87
CA CYS A 80 -5.86 0.18 18.23
C CYS A 80 -7.12 0.29 19.10
N GLU A 81 -6.90 0.42 20.40
CA GLU A 81 -7.93 0.79 21.35
C GLU A 81 -7.42 1.81 22.35
N TYR A 82 -8.24 2.75 22.71
CA TYR A 82 -7.96 3.73 23.79
C TYR A 82 -9.25 4.37 24.30
N SER A 83 -9.15 5.01 25.46
CA SER A 83 -10.25 5.77 26.03
C SER A 83 -10.30 7.19 25.44
N THR A 84 -11.47 7.62 24.98
CA THR A 84 -11.72 9.01 24.60
C THR A 84 -12.23 9.78 25.80
N THR A 85 -11.69 10.96 26.05
CA THR A 85 -12.14 11.99 27.01
C THR A 85 -12.55 11.47 28.41
N GLY A 86 -11.67 11.62 29.38
CA GLY A 86 -12.01 11.46 30.80
C GLY A 86 -11.54 10.19 31.49
N GLY A 87 -10.75 9.37 30.79
CA GLY A 87 -10.10 8.20 31.41
C GLY A 87 -10.96 6.91 31.37
N PRO A 88 -10.52 5.85 32.03
CA PRO A 88 -11.01 4.48 31.87
C PRO A 88 -12.45 4.23 32.32
N ILE A 89 -13.14 5.22 32.88
CA ILE A 89 -14.51 5.10 33.39
C ILE A 89 -15.53 4.77 32.32
N TYR A 90 -15.27 5.16 31.06
CA TYR A 90 -16.19 4.95 29.93
C TYR A 90 -15.80 3.77 29.03
N GLY A 91 -14.79 3.00 29.37
CA GLY A 91 -14.28 1.90 28.57
C GLY A 91 -13.42 2.35 27.40
N LYS A 92 -12.71 1.39 26.82
CA LYS A 92 -11.89 1.61 25.63
C LYS A 92 -12.72 1.41 24.37
N ASN A 93 -12.52 2.29 23.38
CA ASN A 93 -13.09 2.13 22.05
C ASN A 93 -12.04 1.56 21.10
N ARG A 94 -12.48 0.68 20.21
CA ARG A 94 -11.62 0.14 19.12
C ARG A 94 -11.71 1.02 17.91
N TYR A 95 -10.51 1.30 17.35
CA TYR A 95 -10.33 2.12 16.16
C TYR A 95 -9.50 1.36 15.14
N GLN A 96 -9.80 1.57 13.86
CA GLN A 96 -9.05 0.98 12.76
C GLN A 96 -7.68 1.63 12.58
N PHE A 97 -7.51 2.88 13.00
CA PHE A 97 -6.25 3.61 12.93
C PHE A 97 -6.03 4.44 14.20
N TYR A 98 -4.77 4.75 14.49
CA TYR A 98 -4.39 5.69 15.54
C TYR A 98 -4.18 7.07 14.92
N GLN A 99 -4.91 8.07 15.40
CA GLN A 99 -4.76 9.47 14.98
C GLN A 99 -3.55 10.10 15.65
N ALA A 100 -2.66 10.74 14.89
CA ALA A 100 -1.53 11.49 15.41
C ALA A 100 -1.93 12.47 16.52
N SER A 101 -1.07 12.59 17.53
CA SER A 101 -1.24 13.48 18.67
C SER A 101 -2.47 13.21 19.55
N THR A 102 -3.04 12.00 19.46
CA THR A 102 -4.12 11.59 20.35
C THR A 102 -3.64 11.52 21.79
N THR A 103 -4.28 12.28 22.69
CA THR A 103 -4.00 12.24 24.13
C THR A 103 -4.75 11.06 24.75
N ALA A 104 -4.08 9.92 24.84
CA ALA A 104 -4.62 8.70 25.41
C ALA A 104 -3.49 7.87 26.04
N PRO A 105 -3.28 7.99 27.37
CA PRO A 105 -2.20 7.29 28.07
C PRO A 105 -2.39 5.77 28.12
N ASP A 106 -3.57 5.28 27.80
CA ASP A 106 -3.95 3.88 27.80
C ASP A 106 -4.05 3.28 26.38
N ALA A 107 -3.50 3.98 25.37
CA ALA A 107 -3.56 3.53 23.99
C ALA A 107 -2.74 2.25 23.76
N ILE A 108 -3.38 1.28 23.13
CA ILE A 108 -2.80 -0.03 22.77
C ILE A 108 -3.02 -0.27 21.29
N GLY A 109 -1.94 -0.60 20.57
CA GLY A 109 -1.96 -1.03 19.18
C GLY A 109 -1.97 -2.56 19.07
N TYR A 110 -2.73 -3.07 18.12
CA TYR A 110 -2.77 -4.48 17.74
C TYR A 110 -1.86 -4.71 16.55
N VAL A 111 -0.90 -5.61 16.67
CA VAL A 111 0.11 -5.88 15.65
C VAL A 111 0.14 -7.36 15.33
N VAL A 112 0.12 -7.68 14.04
CA VAL A 112 0.42 -9.03 13.55
C VAL A 112 1.93 -9.16 13.51
N ASP A 113 2.50 -9.80 14.52
CA ASP A 113 3.94 -9.93 14.75
C ASP A 113 4.51 -11.32 14.44
N ASP A 114 3.71 -12.19 13.82
CA ASP A 114 4.21 -13.49 13.35
C ASP A 114 5.10 -13.30 12.11
N PRO A 115 6.39 -13.65 12.21
CA PRO A 115 7.33 -13.52 11.09
C PRO A 115 7.00 -14.46 9.91
N LEU A 116 6.15 -15.46 10.10
CA LEU A 116 5.68 -16.38 9.07
C LEU A 116 4.33 -15.94 8.45
N ALA A 117 3.80 -14.79 8.87
CA ALA A 117 2.57 -14.27 8.30
C ALA A 117 2.74 -13.93 6.81
N VAL A 118 1.70 -14.24 6.06
CA VAL A 118 1.57 -13.89 4.64
C VAL A 118 0.54 -12.77 4.53
N PHE A 119 0.92 -11.72 3.85
CA PHE A 119 0.10 -10.53 3.68
C PHE A 119 -0.29 -10.36 2.21
N GLN A 120 -1.54 -10.00 1.97
CA GLN A 120 -2.00 -9.50 0.69
C GLN A 120 -1.76 -8.00 0.62
N THR A 121 -1.22 -7.52 -0.48
CA THR A 121 -0.91 -6.10 -0.68
C THR A 121 -0.85 -5.76 -2.16
N VAL A 122 -0.94 -4.47 -2.47
CA VAL A 122 -0.82 -3.97 -3.85
C VAL A 122 0.62 -3.71 -4.24
N CYS A 123 0.90 -3.85 -5.53
CA CYS A 123 2.18 -3.50 -6.10
C CYS A 123 2.16 -2.07 -6.64
N LEU A 124 3.07 -1.25 -6.12
CA LEU A 124 3.21 0.16 -6.42
C LEU A 124 4.55 0.42 -7.11
N SER A 125 4.61 1.44 -7.94
CA SER A 125 5.84 2.03 -8.43
C SER A 125 6.10 3.34 -7.69
N ASN A 126 7.31 3.53 -7.20
CA ASN A 126 7.73 4.82 -6.67
C ASN A 126 8.77 5.44 -7.60
N PRO A 127 8.36 6.29 -8.54
CA PRO A 127 9.26 6.81 -9.59
C PRO A 127 10.35 7.75 -9.11
N ALA A 128 10.32 8.25 -7.88
CA ALA A 128 11.23 9.33 -7.49
C ALA A 128 11.96 9.12 -6.17
N GLY A 129 11.74 8.04 -5.44
CA GLY A 129 12.30 7.87 -4.08
C GLY A 129 11.81 8.92 -3.08
N THR A 130 11.00 9.85 -3.51
CA THR A 130 10.38 10.93 -2.72
C THR A 130 8.87 10.76 -2.78
N GLY A 131 8.28 10.62 -1.64
CA GLY A 131 6.89 10.27 -1.44
C GLY A 131 5.87 10.85 -2.41
N GLY A 132 4.85 10.09 -2.68
CA GLY A 132 3.59 10.56 -3.23
C GLY A 132 3.15 10.03 -4.58
N SER A 133 3.97 9.32 -5.36
CA SER A 133 3.49 8.76 -6.62
C SER A 133 3.07 7.30 -6.45
N LYS A 134 1.77 7.10 -6.30
CA LYS A 134 1.13 5.77 -6.22
C LYS A 134 0.85 5.25 -7.63
N THR A 135 1.88 5.16 -8.48
CA THR A 135 1.74 4.57 -9.80
C THR A 135 1.71 3.05 -9.68
N ILE A 136 0.95 2.43 -10.56
CA ILE A 136 0.88 0.97 -10.64
C ILE A 136 2.20 0.42 -11.16
N GLN A 137 2.69 -0.64 -10.51
CA GLN A 137 3.74 -1.47 -11.05
C GLN A 137 3.15 -2.80 -11.51
N TYR A 138 3.41 -3.17 -12.76
CA TYR A 138 2.93 -4.42 -13.33
C TYR A 138 3.56 -5.62 -12.61
N LEU A 139 2.74 -6.59 -12.27
CA LEU A 139 3.16 -7.88 -11.70
C LEU A 139 2.97 -9.00 -12.72
N ASN A 140 4.00 -9.80 -12.89
CA ASN A 140 4.00 -10.99 -13.72
C ASN A 140 4.18 -12.23 -12.82
N PRO A 141 3.57 -13.37 -13.10
CA PRO A 141 3.80 -14.62 -12.36
C PRO A 141 5.27 -15.03 -12.20
N SER A 142 6.15 -14.61 -13.10
CA SER A 142 7.60 -14.84 -13.00
C SER A 142 8.28 -14.12 -11.83
N PHE A 143 7.59 -13.18 -11.16
CA PHE A 143 8.11 -12.50 -9.97
C PHE A 143 7.92 -13.28 -8.68
N VAL A 144 7.23 -14.40 -8.70
CA VAL A 144 7.15 -15.30 -7.53
C VAL A 144 8.56 -15.75 -7.13
N GLY A 145 8.90 -15.60 -5.84
CA GLY A 145 10.24 -15.84 -5.32
C GLY A 145 11.17 -14.63 -5.33
N SER A 146 10.80 -13.54 -6.02
CA SER A 146 11.55 -12.29 -5.99
C SER A 146 11.34 -11.52 -4.70
N ASN A 147 12.30 -10.66 -4.38
CA ASN A 147 12.17 -9.73 -3.26
C ASN A 147 11.32 -8.50 -3.63
N ALA A 148 10.80 -7.81 -2.62
CA ALA A 148 10.03 -6.59 -2.78
C ALA A 148 10.36 -5.57 -1.70
N TYR A 149 10.46 -4.31 -2.08
CA TYR A 149 10.62 -3.18 -1.17
C TYR A 149 9.27 -2.81 -0.54
N TYR A 150 9.30 -2.23 0.64
CA TYR A 150 8.13 -1.61 1.27
C TYR A 150 7.99 -0.16 0.82
N ILE A 151 6.78 0.25 0.48
CA ILE A 151 6.42 1.64 0.20
C ILE A 151 5.37 2.05 1.22
N GLY A 152 5.77 2.73 2.26
CA GLY A 152 4.92 3.14 3.37
C GLY A 152 5.11 4.59 3.77
N ALA A 153 4.87 4.90 5.05
CA ALA A 153 4.91 6.25 5.60
C ALA A 153 6.25 6.98 5.37
N ALA A 154 7.38 6.28 5.47
CA ALA A 154 8.71 6.83 5.19
C ALA A 154 8.88 7.29 3.72
N ALA A 155 8.09 6.75 2.80
CA ALA A 155 8.02 7.19 1.40
C ALA A 155 6.89 8.21 1.15
N GLY A 156 6.31 8.81 2.21
CA GLY A 156 5.22 9.78 2.12
C GLY A 156 3.85 9.17 1.83
N ASN A 157 3.71 7.84 1.90
CA ASN A 157 2.44 7.16 1.78
C ASN A 157 1.75 7.10 3.15
N THR A 158 0.95 8.10 3.43
CA THR A 158 0.06 8.14 4.60
C THR A 158 -1.25 7.44 4.28
N GLY A 159 -1.94 6.94 5.30
CA GLY A 159 -3.26 6.31 5.12
C GLY A 159 -4.41 7.31 4.99
N SER A 160 -5.61 6.79 4.94
CA SER A 160 -6.85 7.55 4.90
C SER A 160 -7.47 7.65 6.29
N THR A 161 -7.64 8.86 6.78
CA THR A 161 -8.36 9.11 8.06
C THR A 161 -9.85 8.84 7.96
N THR A 162 -10.40 8.71 6.75
CA THR A 162 -11.81 8.40 6.53
C THR A 162 -12.07 6.90 6.61
N THR A 163 -11.19 6.07 6.00
CA THR A 163 -11.36 4.61 6.00
C THR A 163 -10.52 3.92 7.06
N GLY A 164 -9.48 4.58 7.58
CA GLY A 164 -8.51 4.00 8.51
C GLY A 164 -7.49 3.05 7.86
N ASP A 165 -7.57 2.84 6.54
CA ASP A 165 -6.65 2.00 5.81
C ASP A 165 -5.36 2.74 5.47
N SER A 166 -4.25 2.02 5.51
CA SER A 166 -2.96 2.48 5.00
C SER A 166 -3.01 2.70 3.50
N SER A 167 -2.14 3.53 2.98
CA SER A 167 -1.88 3.63 1.54
C SER A 167 -0.53 3.03 1.14
N ALA A 168 0.03 2.21 2.01
CA ALA A 168 1.25 1.47 1.76
C ALA A 168 1.05 0.33 0.75
N GLY A 169 2.15 -0.18 0.24
CA GLY A 169 2.22 -1.33 -0.65
C GLY A 169 3.65 -1.80 -0.82
N ILE A 170 3.89 -2.59 -1.84
CA ILE A 170 5.22 -3.09 -2.18
C ILE A 170 5.67 -2.59 -3.56
N ALA A 171 6.99 -2.61 -3.80
CA ALA A 171 7.58 -2.39 -5.12
C ALA A 171 8.60 -3.48 -5.44
N ILE A 172 8.61 -3.93 -6.68
CA ILE A 172 9.51 -5.00 -7.17
C ILE A 172 10.74 -4.45 -7.90
N SER A 173 10.86 -3.14 -8.05
CA SER A 173 11.99 -2.50 -8.70
C SER A 173 12.32 -1.18 -8.01
N ALA A 174 13.61 -0.90 -7.93
CA ALA A 174 14.12 0.42 -7.53
C ALA A 174 13.98 1.47 -8.64
N ALA A 175 13.73 1.03 -9.88
CA ALA A 175 13.63 1.94 -11.03
C ALA A 175 12.27 2.64 -11.08
N ALA A 176 12.35 3.92 -11.32
CA ALA A 176 11.26 4.89 -11.27
C ALA A 176 10.25 4.80 -12.42
N THR A 177 10.42 3.95 -13.41
CA THR A 177 9.66 4.05 -14.65
C THR A 177 8.80 2.83 -14.89
N SER A 178 7.51 3.07 -15.07
CA SER A 178 6.51 2.08 -15.47
C SER A 178 6.72 1.48 -16.87
N THR A 179 7.69 2.00 -17.62
CA THR A 179 7.95 1.65 -19.04
C THR A 179 9.21 0.82 -19.25
N SER A 180 10.09 0.71 -18.25
CA SER A 180 11.27 -0.15 -18.35
C SER A 180 10.92 -1.61 -18.10
N ALA A 181 11.57 -2.53 -18.79
CA ALA A 181 11.45 -3.95 -18.50
C ALA A 181 11.77 -4.19 -17.02
N ILE A 182 10.76 -4.56 -16.25
CA ILE A 182 10.89 -4.79 -14.82
C ILE A 182 11.54 -6.14 -14.65
N THR A 183 12.75 -6.16 -14.08
CA THR A 183 13.44 -7.40 -13.74
C THR A 183 13.13 -7.79 -12.29
N PRO A 184 13.04 -9.09 -12.00
CA PRO A 184 12.87 -9.58 -10.64
C PRO A 184 13.93 -9.01 -9.71
N LEU A 185 13.51 -8.50 -8.54
CA LEU A 185 14.42 -7.96 -7.54
C LEU A 185 15.16 -9.09 -6.83
N THR A 186 16.47 -9.17 -7.04
CA THR A 186 17.36 -10.18 -6.41
C THR A 186 18.12 -9.62 -5.21
N THR A 187 18.21 -8.28 -5.09
CA THR A 187 18.86 -7.62 -3.96
C THR A 187 18.03 -7.77 -2.69
N SER A 188 18.70 -7.65 -1.54
CA SER A 188 18.05 -7.73 -0.23
C SER A 188 16.93 -6.70 -0.09
N ALA A 189 15.76 -7.13 0.37
CA ALA A 189 14.57 -6.29 0.58
C ALA A 189 13.66 -6.92 1.65
N PRO A 190 12.78 -6.13 2.29
CA PRO A 190 12.01 -6.59 3.46
C PRO A 190 11.04 -7.74 3.17
N PHE A 191 10.50 -7.80 1.98
CA PHE A 191 9.49 -8.80 1.64
C PHE A 191 9.93 -9.71 0.50
N ARG A 192 9.31 -10.89 0.45
CA ARG A 192 9.39 -11.86 -0.65
C ARG A 192 8.00 -12.14 -1.19
N ILE A 193 7.87 -12.14 -2.50
CA ILE A 193 6.62 -12.49 -3.17
C ILE A 193 6.44 -14.00 -3.13
N VAL A 194 5.35 -14.43 -2.50
CA VAL A 194 4.97 -15.84 -2.40
C VAL A 194 4.06 -16.23 -3.56
N GLN A 195 3.15 -15.31 -3.93
CA GLN A 195 2.20 -15.52 -4.99
C GLN A 195 1.79 -14.18 -5.60
N VAL A 196 1.49 -14.18 -6.88
CA VAL A 196 0.81 -13.08 -7.57
C VAL A 196 -0.66 -13.44 -7.67
N VAL A 197 -1.54 -12.45 -7.52
CA VAL A 197 -2.99 -12.59 -7.71
C VAL A 197 -3.35 -12.07 -9.10
N PRO A 198 -3.36 -12.91 -10.15
CA PRO A 198 -3.43 -12.46 -11.55
C PRO A 198 -4.73 -11.71 -11.86
N GLU A 199 -5.81 -12.07 -11.17
CA GLU A 199 -7.15 -11.55 -11.38
C GLU A 199 -7.32 -10.10 -10.90
N SER A 200 -6.41 -9.61 -10.05
CA SER A 200 -6.47 -8.24 -9.53
C SER A 200 -5.97 -7.20 -10.54
N ALA A 201 -5.08 -7.60 -11.47
CA ALA A 201 -4.51 -6.72 -12.49
C ALA A 201 -5.40 -6.62 -13.73
N VAL A 202 -6.60 -6.07 -13.58
CA VAL A 202 -7.52 -5.87 -14.71
C VAL A 202 -7.03 -4.70 -15.57
N THR A 203 -6.77 -4.96 -16.85
CA THR A 203 -6.49 -3.92 -17.84
C THR A 203 -7.61 -3.86 -18.86
N VAL A 204 -8.21 -2.69 -19.01
CA VAL A 204 -9.21 -2.41 -20.04
C VAL A 204 -8.60 -1.47 -21.07
N VAL A 205 -8.62 -1.86 -22.33
CA VAL A 205 -8.11 -1.05 -23.42
C VAL A 205 -9.29 -0.48 -24.22
N GLN A 206 -9.29 0.83 -24.42
CA GLN A 206 -10.38 1.54 -25.08
C GLN A 206 -9.86 2.71 -25.92
N ASN A 207 -10.42 2.91 -27.12
CA ASN A 207 -10.17 4.11 -27.90
C ASN A 207 -10.94 5.29 -27.32
N ALA A 208 -10.27 6.43 -27.20
CA ALA A 208 -10.84 7.64 -26.64
C ALA A 208 -10.20 8.90 -27.24
N THR A 209 -10.89 10.02 -27.11
CA THR A 209 -10.34 11.37 -27.27
C THR A 209 -10.18 12.02 -25.90
N THR A 210 -9.27 12.98 -25.76
CA THR A 210 -9.02 13.65 -24.49
C THR A 210 -8.99 15.16 -24.62
N SER A 211 -9.55 15.84 -23.61
CA SER A 211 -9.52 17.30 -23.50
C SER A 211 -9.51 17.68 -22.01
N SER A 212 -8.46 18.39 -21.57
CA SER A 212 -8.30 18.75 -20.17
C SER A 212 -8.42 17.52 -19.24
N THR A 213 -9.40 17.52 -18.35
CA THR A 213 -9.68 16.40 -17.43
C THR A 213 -10.74 15.43 -17.94
N THR A 214 -11.17 15.56 -19.19
CA THR A 214 -12.22 14.73 -19.78
C THR A 214 -11.62 13.77 -20.81
N VAL A 215 -11.99 12.50 -20.67
CA VAL A 215 -11.68 11.42 -21.61
C VAL A 215 -13.02 10.95 -22.20
N THR A 216 -13.19 11.08 -23.50
CA THR A 216 -14.42 10.65 -24.19
C THR A 216 -14.14 9.34 -24.90
N LEU A 217 -14.73 8.27 -24.39
CA LEU A 217 -14.60 6.91 -24.95
C LEU A 217 -15.32 6.80 -26.28
N SER A 218 -14.80 5.99 -27.19
CA SER A 218 -15.47 5.68 -28.47
C SER A 218 -16.78 4.92 -28.27
N ALA A 219 -16.93 4.20 -27.17
CA ALA A 219 -18.17 3.53 -26.74
C ALA A 219 -18.18 3.42 -25.23
N ALA A 220 -19.37 3.40 -24.60
CA ALA A 220 -19.51 3.16 -23.18
C ALA A 220 -18.94 1.78 -22.80
N ASN A 221 -18.17 1.74 -21.71
CA ASN A 221 -17.54 0.51 -21.24
C ASN A 221 -17.67 0.39 -19.70
N ALA A 222 -18.55 -0.51 -19.27
CA ALA A 222 -18.86 -0.74 -17.87
C ALA A 222 -17.68 -1.36 -17.06
N ALA A 223 -16.64 -1.83 -17.74
CA ALA A 223 -15.43 -2.34 -17.08
C ALA A 223 -14.46 -1.23 -16.65
N ILE A 224 -14.67 0.01 -17.10
CA ILE A 224 -13.89 1.17 -16.65
C ILE A 224 -14.55 1.73 -15.40
N LEU A 225 -13.81 1.74 -14.29
CA LEU A 225 -14.33 2.13 -12.98
C LEU A 225 -13.52 3.29 -12.38
N PRO A 226 -14.16 4.11 -11.53
CA PRO A 226 -13.44 5.10 -10.73
C PRO A 226 -12.28 4.46 -9.94
N GLY A 227 -11.15 5.17 -9.89
CA GLY A 227 -9.92 4.70 -9.24
C GLY A 227 -8.94 3.97 -10.17
N MET A 228 -9.36 3.50 -11.35
CA MET A 228 -8.43 2.95 -12.33
C MET A 228 -7.42 4.00 -12.78
N VAL A 229 -6.16 3.61 -12.87
CA VAL A 229 -5.11 4.45 -13.46
C VAL A 229 -5.25 4.43 -14.97
N ILE A 230 -5.14 5.59 -15.58
CA ILE A 230 -5.15 5.74 -17.04
C ILE A 230 -3.74 5.99 -17.57
N ALA A 231 -3.39 5.29 -18.65
CA ALA A 231 -2.16 5.49 -19.41
C ALA A 231 -2.47 5.60 -20.91
N GLY A 232 -1.76 6.49 -21.58
CA GLY A 232 -1.95 6.71 -23.02
C GLY A 232 -1.35 8.03 -23.50
N PRO A 233 -1.54 8.35 -24.79
CA PRO A 233 -1.04 9.60 -25.37
C PRO A 233 -1.58 10.84 -24.64
N GLY A 234 -0.70 11.78 -24.33
CA GLY A 234 -1.07 13.01 -23.61
C GLY A 234 -1.28 12.81 -22.10
N ILE A 235 -1.15 11.61 -21.58
CA ILE A 235 -1.06 11.36 -20.13
C ILE A 235 0.42 11.39 -19.73
N SER A 236 0.76 12.23 -18.79
CA SER A 236 2.15 12.35 -18.34
C SER A 236 2.63 11.05 -17.69
N PRO A 237 3.70 10.42 -18.18
CA PRO A 237 4.25 9.22 -17.55
C PRO A 237 4.62 9.51 -16.09
N GLY A 238 4.26 8.60 -15.18
CA GLY A 238 4.53 8.74 -13.75
C GLY A 238 3.61 9.73 -13.00
N SER A 239 2.71 10.43 -13.71
CA SER A 239 1.73 11.26 -13.06
C SER A 239 0.58 10.41 -12.57
N ASN A 240 0.45 9.98 -11.41
CA ASN A 240 -0.69 9.21 -10.90
C ASN A 240 -2.04 9.80 -11.39
N THR A 241 -2.37 9.57 -12.68
CA THR A 241 -3.60 10.02 -13.31
C THR A 241 -4.60 8.89 -13.25
N TYR A 242 -5.72 9.11 -12.58
CA TYR A 242 -6.74 8.09 -12.37
C TYR A 242 -8.14 8.63 -12.67
N VAL A 243 -9.04 7.72 -12.93
CA VAL A 243 -10.45 7.96 -13.18
C VAL A 243 -11.14 8.40 -11.88
N THR A 244 -11.81 9.55 -11.92
CA THR A 244 -12.61 10.04 -10.78
C THR A 244 -14.09 9.68 -10.93
N THR A 245 -14.64 9.83 -12.14
CA THR A 245 -16.04 9.47 -12.42
C THR A 245 -16.17 8.88 -13.81
N VAL A 246 -17.19 8.02 -13.99
CA VAL A 246 -17.57 7.45 -15.28
C VAL A 246 -19.06 7.70 -15.49
N ASN A 247 -19.43 8.32 -16.59
CA ASN A 247 -20.82 8.56 -16.99
C ASN A 247 -20.99 8.24 -18.49
N GLY A 248 -21.44 7.04 -18.78
CA GLY A 248 -21.55 6.55 -20.14
C GLY A 248 -20.21 6.54 -20.87
N THR A 249 -20.06 7.36 -21.91
CA THR A 249 -18.81 7.53 -22.65
C THR A 249 -17.89 8.58 -22.05
N THR A 250 -18.34 9.36 -21.09
CA THR A 250 -17.55 10.44 -20.47
C THR A 250 -16.87 9.95 -19.21
N VAL A 251 -15.55 9.97 -19.20
CA VAL A 251 -14.69 9.64 -18.07
C VAL A 251 -13.98 10.92 -17.61
N THR A 252 -14.10 11.25 -16.34
CA THR A 252 -13.35 12.36 -15.75
C THR A 252 -12.11 11.83 -15.05
N ILE A 253 -10.99 12.51 -15.19
CA ILE A 253 -9.71 12.16 -14.57
C ILE A 253 -9.26 13.26 -13.60
N ASN A 254 -8.45 12.88 -12.61
CA ASN A 254 -8.01 13.79 -11.54
C ASN A 254 -7.01 14.85 -12.00
N LYS A 255 -6.37 14.68 -13.16
CA LYS A 255 -5.38 15.63 -13.70
C LYS A 255 -5.64 15.91 -15.17
N ALA A 256 -5.39 17.13 -15.59
CA ALA A 256 -5.49 17.51 -16.99
C ALA A 256 -4.42 16.78 -17.84
N VAL A 257 -4.81 16.38 -19.04
CA VAL A 257 -3.88 15.82 -20.03
C VAL A 257 -2.86 16.89 -20.45
N THR A 258 -1.63 16.49 -20.70
CA THR A 258 -0.56 17.38 -21.18
C THR A 258 -0.74 17.77 -22.63
N THR A 259 -1.36 16.89 -23.43
CA THR A 259 -1.68 17.10 -24.84
C THR A 259 -3.04 16.47 -25.14
N ALA A 260 -3.99 17.29 -25.56
CA ALA A 260 -5.30 16.82 -25.97
C ALA A 260 -5.21 15.93 -27.22
N GLN A 261 -5.99 14.86 -27.23
CA GLN A 261 -6.11 13.93 -28.37
C GLN A 261 -7.46 14.16 -29.04
N SER A 262 -7.49 14.86 -30.16
CA SER A 262 -8.71 15.13 -30.93
C SER A 262 -9.16 13.93 -31.77
N THR A 263 -8.23 13.02 -32.08
CA THR A 263 -8.52 11.76 -32.78
C THR A 263 -8.54 10.64 -31.76
N ALA A 264 -9.48 9.70 -31.93
CA ALA A 264 -9.58 8.56 -31.03
C ALA A 264 -8.31 7.70 -31.08
N THR A 265 -7.62 7.66 -29.95
CA THR A 265 -6.40 6.88 -29.75
C THR A 265 -6.61 5.88 -28.62
N GLN A 266 -5.75 4.89 -28.54
CA GLN A 266 -5.86 3.82 -27.54
C GLN A 266 -5.35 4.28 -26.17
N PHE A 267 -6.18 4.08 -25.15
CA PHE A 267 -5.85 4.27 -23.75
C PHE A 267 -6.01 2.96 -22.98
N SER A 268 -5.19 2.77 -21.97
CA SER A 268 -5.26 1.65 -21.02
C SER A 268 -5.76 2.15 -19.68
N PHE A 269 -6.76 1.47 -19.11
CA PHE A 269 -7.28 1.68 -17.79
C PHE A 269 -6.92 0.47 -16.92
N ILE A 270 -6.22 0.67 -15.82
CA ILE A 270 -5.52 -0.38 -15.11
C ILE A 270 -5.87 -0.34 -13.62
N GLY A 271 -6.29 -1.49 -13.06
CA GLY A 271 -6.41 -1.72 -11.63
C GLY A 271 -5.07 -2.06 -10.98
N TYR A 272 -4.96 -1.90 -9.65
CA TYR A 272 -3.75 -2.24 -8.90
C TYR A 272 -3.55 -3.76 -8.83
N PRO A 273 -2.41 -4.30 -9.28
CA PRO A 273 -2.11 -5.72 -9.11
C PRO A 273 -1.77 -6.03 -7.66
N GLU A 274 -2.21 -7.18 -7.21
CA GLU A 274 -1.99 -7.67 -5.86
C GLU A 274 -1.00 -8.83 -5.82
N ALA A 275 -0.28 -8.92 -4.72
CA ALA A 275 0.60 -10.03 -4.41
C ALA A 275 0.40 -10.51 -2.97
N LEU A 276 0.70 -11.77 -2.74
CA LEU A 276 0.93 -12.32 -1.42
C LEU A 276 2.43 -12.24 -1.12
N VAL A 277 2.77 -11.63 0.01
CA VAL A 277 4.14 -11.43 0.43
C VAL A 277 4.36 -11.93 1.86
N THR A 278 5.58 -12.28 2.17
CA THR A 278 6.03 -12.64 3.52
C THR A 278 7.31 -11.89 3.88
N TRP A 279 7.65 -11.85 5.15
CA TRP A 279 8.91 -11.27 5.61
C TRP A 279 10.12 -12.03 5.06
N ASN A 280 11.12 -11.31 4.61
CA ASN A 280 12.44 -11.88 4.37
C ASN A 280 13.21 -12.03 5.68
N PHE A 281 14.05 -13.06 5.73
CA PHE A 281 14.94 -13.31 6.84
C PHE A 281 15.82 -12.09 7.14
N GLY A 282 15.91 -11.74 8.41
CA GLY A 282 16.72 -10.62 8.90
C GLY A 282 16.01 -9.26 8.93
N TYR A 283 14.84 -9.11 8.29
CA TYR A 283 14.10 -7.84 8.32
C TYR A 283 13.08 -7.76 9.46
N HIS A 284 12.51 -8.86 9.89
CA HIS A 284 11.65 -8.91 11.05
C HIS A 284 12.51 -8.99 12.33
N SER A 285 12.13 -8.26 13.40
CA SER A 285 12.96 -8.17 14.61
C SER A 285 13.26 -9.53 15.25
N TYR A 286 12.35 -10.50 15.14
CA TYR A 286 12.57 -11.85 15.69
C TYR A 286 13.57 -12.69 14.88
N PHE A 287 13.90 -12.28 13.68
CA PHE A 287 14.89 -12.91 12.80
C PHE A 287 16.14 -12.02 12.60
N ASN A 288 16.17 -10.86 13.26
CA ASN A 288 17.31 -9.96 13.22
C ASN A 288 18.24 -10.23 14.41
N ALA A 289 19.54 -10.37 14.15
CA ALA A 289 20.53 -10.54 15.20
C ALA A 289 20.75 -9.26 16.03
N THR A 290 20.34 -8.10 15.51
CA THR A 290 20.45 -6.83 16.21
C THR A 290 19.13 -6.51 16.92
N GLY A 291 19.17 -6.38 18.25
CA GLY A 291 18.02 -5.92 19.05
C GLY A 291 17.75 -4.42 18.84
N VAL A 292 16.69 -3.93 19.49
CA VAL A 292 16.29 -2.51 19.53
C VAL A 292 17.04 -1.78 20.60
#